data_43852bf02cbcd4eef1ec5e3007d02b30
#
_entry.id   43852bf02cbcd4eef1ec5e3007d02b30
#
_cell.length_a   1.000
_cell.length_b   1.000
_cell.length_c   1.000
_cell.angle_alpha   90.00
_cell.angle_beta   90.00
_cell.angle_gamma   90.00
#
_symmetry.space_group_name_H-M   'P 1'
#
loop_
_entity.id
_entity.type
_entity.pdbx_description
1 polymer ?
#
loop_
_entity_poly.entity_id
_entity_poly.type
_entity_poly.pdbx_seq_one_letter_code
_entity_poly.pdbx_strand_id
1 'polypeptide(L)'
;MVVLVAASGIVFARCENRTALNRAYALTDDADRFQMNRSTLDDALSFVKKHHGEARSSKPTGGCAPTDCMAEAEIIPLFYSRHTWLIPVVKQVGVHVFNCNVTVWIKDGKLVAVEKIFFVPKAVGADVYVATVVSDPDERISRNPSYKLHPAFITNYREGRGTPEFTYWSNASSAERTVPSTRMNLDCVATLAGCKSVAQILPAAWGQHQADASRIESLEK
;
A
#
# COMPACT_ATOMS: atom_id res chain seq x y z
N MET A 1 -34.26 -3.32 24.56
CA MET A 1 -32.85 -3.27 25.01
C MET A 1 -31.87 -3.83 23.97
N VAL A 2 -32.07 -5.02 23.43
CA VAL A 2 -31.18 -5.66 22.43
C VAL A 2 -30.95 -4.80 21.16
N VAL A 3 -31.99 -4.20 20.63
CA VAL A 3 -31.91 -3.34 19.40
C VAL A 3 -31.05 -2.10 19.63
N LEU A 4 -31.11 -1.47 20.81
CA LEU A 4 -30.31 -0.30 21.14
C LEU A 4 -28.82 -0.66 21.28
N VAL A 5 -28.50 -1.82 21.86
CA VAL A 5 -27.10 -2.30 21.99
C VAL A 5 -26.52 -2.61 20.61
N ALA A 6 -27.29 -3.25 19.74
CA ALA A 6 -26.85 -3.56 18.36
C ALA A 6 -26.64 -2.28 17.55
N ALA A 7 -27.54 -1.30 17.62
CA ALA A 7 -27.41 -0.03 16.96
C ALA A 7 -26.18 0.77 17.43
N SER A 8 -25.91 0.82 18.73
CA SER A 8 -24.76 1.46 19.32
C SER A 8 -23.43 0.80 18.84
N GLY A 9 -23.40 -0.53 18.75
CA GLY A 9 -22.24 -1.27 18.25
C GLY A 9 -21.95 -0.96 16.78
N ILE A 10 -22.97 -0.85 15.93
CA ILE A 10 -22.80 -0.50 14.51
C ILE A 10 -22.27 0.93 14.36
N VAL A 11 -22.83 1.88 15.11
CA VAL A 11 -22.37 3.29 15.09
C VAL A 11 -20.91 3.37 15.52
N PHE A 12 -20.55 2.71 16.61
CA PHE A 12 -19.17 2.64 17.08
C PHE A 12 -18.23 2.06 16.01
N ALA A 13 -18.60 0.92 15.41
CA ALA A 13 -17.83 0.27 14.36
C ALA A 13 -17.60 1.19 13.15
N ARG A 14 -18.63 1.94 12.73
CA ARG A 14 -18.53 2.90 11.62
C ARG A 14 -17.63 4.08 11.98
N CYS A 15 -17.74 4.62 13.20
CA CYS A 15 -16.91 5.74 13.65
C CYS A 15 -15.43 5.34 13.71
N GLU A 16 -15.13 4.15 14.26
CA GLU A 16 -13.76 3.65 14.33
C GLU A 16 -13.18 3.41 12.94
N ASN A 17 -13.93 2.76 12.07
CA ASN A 17 -13.50 2.51 10.70
C ASN A 17 -13.23 3.80 9.91
N ARG A 18 -14.09 4.82 10.09
CA ARG A 18 -13.90 6.14 9.47
C ARG A 18 -12.65 6.85 10.01
N THR A 19 -12.41 6.75 11.32
CA THR A 19 -11.20 7.31 11.94
C THR A 19 -9.94 6.62 11.42
N ALA A 20 -9.96 5.29 11.33
CA ALA A 20 -8.86 4.51 10.76
C ALA A 20 -8.65 4.85 9.28
N LEU A 21 -9.72 5.02 8.50
CA LEU A 21 -9.65 5.42 7.08
C LEU A 21 -9.01 6.80 6.91
N ASN A 22 -9.39 7.79 7.73
CA ASN A 22 -8.78 9.12 7.70
C ASN A 22 -7.28 9.06 8.04
N ARG A 23 -6.89 8.20 8.99
CA ARG A 23 -5.47 7.96 9.32
C ARG A 23 -4.74 7.28 8.17
N ALA A 24 -5.36 6.32 7.48
CA ALA A 24 -4.78 5.66 6.31
C ALA A 24 -4.57 6.63 5.14
N TYR A 25 -5.52 7.55 4.90
CA TYR A 25 -5.33 8.64 3.94
C TYR A 25 -4.16 9.54 4.34
N ALA A 26 -4.08 9.97 5.61
CA ALA A 26 -2.97 10.79 6.07
C ALA A 26 -1.62 10.06 5.92
N LEU A 27 -1.58 8.75 6.18
CA LEU A 27 -0.39 7.91 6.01
C LEU A 27 0.04 7.84 4.54
N THR A 28 -0.89 7.54 3.62
CA THR A 28 -0.59 7.41 2.20
C THR A 28 -0.28 8.76 1.55
N ASP A 29 -0.98 9.84 1.91
CA ASP A 29 -0.71 11.20 1.42
C ASP A 29 0.66 11.73 1.89
N ASP A 30 1.07 11.42 3.12
CA ASP A 30 2.43 11.76 3.57
C ASP A 30 3.49 10.92 2.84
N ALA A 31 3.19 9.63 2.59
CA ALA A 31 4.07 8.79 1.78
C ALA A 31 4.21 9.30 0.34
N ASP A 32 3.15 9.88 -0.25
CA ASP A 32 3.19 10.46 -1.59
C ASP A 32 4.10 11.70 -1.71
N ARG A 33 4.52 12.30 -0.58
CA ARG A 33 5.46 13.42 -0.56
C ARG A 33 6.92 12.99 -0.66
N PHE A 34 7.21 11.73 -0.47
CA PHE A 34 8.57 11.22 -0.63
C PHE A 34 9.05 11.36 -2.08
N GLN A 35 10.32 11.71 -2.23
CA GLN A 35 10.98 11.88 -3.52
C GLN A 35 12.14 10.88 -3.63
N MET A 36 12.05 10.01 -4.64
CA MET A 36 13.08 9.01 -4.90
C MET A 36 14.45 9.66 -5.07
N ASN A 37 15.48 9.08 -4.45
CA ASN A 37 16.86 9.57 -4.45
C ASN A 37 17.09 10.96 -3.82
N ARG A 38 16.05 11.57 -3.21
CA ARG A 38 16.14 12.89 -2.56
C ARG A 38 15.77 12.86 -1.08
N SER A 39 14.65 12.19 -0.75
CA SER A 39 14.24 12.05 0.66
C SER A 39 15.28 11.27 1.44
N THR A 40 15.46 11.65 2.68
CA THR A 40 16.58 11.24 3.54
C THR A 40 16.11 10.31 4.67
N LEU A 41 17.06 9.83 5.48
CA LEU A 41 16.75 9.09 6.71
C LEU A 41 15.90 9.93 7.68
N ASP A 42 16.18 11.23 7.82
CA ASP A 42 15.45 12.10 8.75
C ASP A 42 13.98 12.27 8.30
N ASP A 43 13.73 12.31 6.98
CA ASP A 43 12.37 12.31 6.46
C ASP A 43 11.64 11.01 6.81
N ALA A 44 12.30 9.86 6.67
CA ALA A 44 11.74 8.56 7.00
C ALA A 44 11.49 8.41 8.52
N LEU A 45 12.42 8.86 9.37
CA LEU A 45 12.24 8.84 10.83
C LEU A 45 11.12 9.78 11.28
N SER A 46 10.99 10.95 10.65
CA SER A 46 9.90 11.88 10.91
C SER A 46 8.54 11.30 10.52
N PHE A 47 8.49 10.59 9.38
CA PHE A 47 7.30 9.88 8.91
C PHE A 47 6.84 8.82 9.91
N VAL A 48 7.71 7.90 10.35
CA VAL A 48 7.32 6.85 11.30
C VAL A 48 6.95 7.43 12.66
N LYS A 49 7.65 8.47 13.12
CA LYS A 49 7.30 9.17 14.36
C LYS A 49 5.89 9.76 14.30
N LYS A 50 5.53 10.40 13.17
CA LYS A 50 4.21 11.01 12.95
C LYS A 50 3.09 9.96 12.95
N HIS A 51 3.35 8.81 12.34
CA HIS A 51 2.37 7.74 12.15
C HIS A 51 2.47 6.61 13.18
N HIS A 52 3.26 6.78 14.25
CA HIS A 52 3.49 5.79 15.31
C HIS A 52 4.03 4.45 14.77
N GLY A 53 4.84 4.54 13.71
CA GLY A 53 5.49 3.40 13.09
C GLY A 53 6.82 3.04 13.73
N GLU A 54 7.53 2.12 13.09
CA GLU A 54 8.83 1.62 13.53
C GLU A 54 9.89 1.82 12.45
N ALA A 55 11.13 2.02 12.89
CA ALA A 55 12.28 2.10 12.01
C ALA A 55 13.32 1.07 12.45
N ARG A 56 13.75 0.22 11.52
CA ARG A 56 14.71 -0.87 11.78
C ARG A 56 15.66 -1.06 10.61
N SER A 57 16.82 -1.67 10.85
CA SER A 57 17.67 -2.13 9.75
C SER A 57 16.97 -3.29 9.00
N SER A 58 17.24 -3.42 7.71
CA SER A 58 16.88 -4.61 6.94
C SER A 58 17.60 -5.87 7.44
N LYS A 59 18.69 -5.69 8.20
CA LYS A 59 19.45 -6.76 8.84
C LYS A 59 18.91 -7.06 10.23
N PRO A 60 18.80 -8.35 10.65
CA PRO A 60 18.13 -8.75 11.89
C PRO A 60 18.72 -8.17 13.20
N THR A 61 19.95 -7.67 13.19
CA THR A 61 20.70 -7.27 14.38
C THR A 61 21.07 -5.79 14.43
N GLY A 62 20.55 -4.96 13.51
CA GLY A 62 20.95 -3.55 13.38
C GLY A 62 19.85 -2.56 13.71
N GLY A 63 20.19 -1.46 14.35
CA GLY A 63 19.36 -0.26 14.40
C GLY A 63 19.32 0.43 13.02
N CYS A 64 18.34 1.32 12.83
CA CYS A 64 18.22 2.14 11.63
C CYS A 64 19.46 3.04 11.47
N ALA A 65 20.14 2.95 10.35
CA ALA A 65 21.31 3.73 9.98
C ALA A 65 21.15 4.32 8.58
N PRO A 66 21.89 5.40 8.23
CA PRO A 66 21.83 5.97 6.88
C PRO A 66 22.15 4.97 5.77
N THR A 67 23.02 4.01 6.06
CA THR A 67 23.43 2.97 5.09
C THR A 67 22.37 1.91 4.84
N ASP A 68 21.45 1.71 5.81
CA ASP A 68 20.40 0.70 5.74
C ASP A 68 19.32 0.97 6.78
N CYS A 69 18.14 1.41 6.34
CA CYS A 69 16.99 1.64 7.19
C CYS A 69 15.69 1.30 6.46
N MET A 70 14.85 0.55 7.13
CA MET A 70 13.47 0.30 6.75
C MET A 70 12.55 0.98 7.76
N ALA A 71 11.78 1.95 7.31
CA ALA A 71 10.80 2.67 8.11
C ALA A 71 9.40 2.23 7.71
N GLU A 72 8.64 1.72 8.67
CA GLU A 72 7.33 1.11 8.44
C GLU A 72 6.28 1.74 9.33
N ALA A 73 5.13 2.08 8.77
CA ALA A 73 3.98 2.54 9.51
C ALA A 73 2.71 1.83 9.02
N GLU A 74 1.86 1.44 9.97
CA GLU A 74 0.68 0.63 9.72
C GLU A 74 -0.56 1.23 10.39
N ILE A 75 -1.68 1.19 9.69
CA ILE A 75 -2.99 1.57 10.22
C ILE A 75 -3.91 0.36 10.19
N ILE A 76 -4.27 -0.11 11.37
CA ILE A 76 -5.24 -1.18 11.59
C ILE A 76 -6.35 -0.63 12.47
N PRO A 77 -7.65 -0.85 12.14
CA PRO A 77 -8.73 -0.59 13.08
C PRO A 77 -8.58 -1.51 14.30
N LEU A 78 -8.28 -0.93 15.47
CA LEU A 78 -7.87 -1.66 16.67
C LEU A 78 -8.92 -2.63 17.19
N PHE A 79 -10.20 -2.26 17.12
CA PHE A 79 -11.30 -3.12 17.55
C PHE A 79 -11.32 -4.44 16.79
N TYR A 80 -11.12 -4.37 15.46
CA TYR A 80 -11.21 -5.54 14.60
C TYR A 80 -9.96 -6.42 14.63
N SER A 81 -8.78 -5.83 14.90
CA SER A 81 -7.57 -6.64 15.09
C SER A 81 -7.68 -7.60 16.27
N ARG A 82 -8.51 -7.24 17.28
CA ARG A 82 -8.76 -8.05 18.48
C ARG A 82 -10.01 -8.94 18.37
N HIS A 83 -10.94 -8.64 17.45
CA HIS A 83 -12.23 -9.30 17.34
C HIS A 83 -12.54 -9.72 15.90
N THR A 84 -11.63 -10.49 15.29
CA THR A 84 -11.71 -10.92 13.89
C THR A 84 -13.00 -11.68 13.55
N TRP A 85 -13.60 -12.35 14.51
CA TRP A 85 -14.88 -13.05 14.37
C TRP A 85 -16.06 -12.11 14.06
N LEU A 86 -15.96 -10.81 14.36
CA LEU A 86 -16.96 -9.82 14.05
C LEU A 86 -16.91 -9.34 12.58
N ILE A 87 -15.82 -9.58 11.86
CA ILE A 87 -15.65 -9.10 10.48
C ILE A 87 -16.83 -9.49 9.57
N PRO A 88 -17.32 -10.73 9.54
CA PRO A 88 -18.47 -11.10 8.69
C PRO A 88 -19.75 -10.34 9.06
N VAL A 89 -19.96 -10.06 10.34
CA VAL A 89 -21.14 -9.36 10.86
C VAL A 89 -21.12 -7.88 10.46
N VAL A 90 -20.01 -7.20 10.74
CA VAL A 90 -19.90 -5.75 10.43
C VAL A 90 -19.87 -5.46 8.94
N LYS A 91 -19.39 -6.40 8.13
CA LYS A 91 -19.43 -6.31 6.68
C LYS A 91 -20.85 -6.25 6.12
N GLN A 92 -21.80 -6.98 6.73
CA GLN A 92 -23.23 -6.93 6.33
C GLN A 92 -23.85 -5.55 6.51
N VAL A 93 -23.31 -4.76 7.43
CA VAL A 93 -23.76 -3.37 7.67
C VAL A 93 -22.84 -2.33 7.00
N GLY A 94 -22.03 -2.76 6.03
CA GLY A 94 -21.19 -1.88 5.20
C GLY A 94 -19.94 -1.34 5.90
N VAL A 95 -19.47 -2.05 6.92
CA VAL A 95 -18.15 -1.73 7.52
C VAL A 95 -17.11 -2.69 6.97
N HIS A 96 -16.20 -2.18 6.15
CA HIS A 96 -15.11 -2.95 5.57
C HIS A 96 -13.85 -2.73 6.38
N VAL A 97 -13.43 -3.76 7.09
CA VAL A 97 -12.16 -3.79 7.81
C VAL A 97 -11.01 -3.81 6.80
N PHE A 98 -9.95 -3.11 7.10
CA PHE A 98 -8.77 -3.03 6.25
C PHE A 98 -7.50 -2.90 7.10
N ASN A 99 -6.37 -3.11 6.45
CA ASN A 99 -5.06 -2.73 6.94
C ASN A 99 -4.36 -1.93 5.84
N CYS A 100 -3.71 -0.84 6.21
CA CYS A 100 -2.91 -0.03 5.31
C CYS A 100 -1.51 0.08 5.88
N ASN A 101 -0.52 -0.40 5.14
CA ASN A 101 0.89 -0.38 5.51
C ASN A 101 1.67 0.43 4.47
N VAL A 102 2.61 1.24 4.94
CA VAL A 102 3.59 1.93 4.10
C VAL A 102 4.97 1.61 4.64
N THR A 103 5.82 1.11 3.77
CA THR A 103 7.23 0.84 4.05
C THR A 103 8.13 1.68 3.15
N VAL A 104 9.12 2.31 3.76
CA VAL A 104 10.07 3.21 3.14
C VAL A 104 11.48 2.66 3.36
N TRP A 105 12.27 2.52 2.31
CA TRP A 105 13.66 2.04 2.40
C TRP A 105 14.64 3.16 2.12
N ILE A 106 15.56 3.34 3.04
CA ILE A 106 16.70 4.25 2.92
C ILE A 106 17.97 3.42 2.77
N LYS A 107 18.80 3.75 1.79
CA LYS A 107 20.11 3.18 1.56
C LYS A 107 21.08 4.28 1.16
N ASP A 108 22.27 4.25 1.75
CA ASP A 108 23.29 5.27 1.53
C ASP A 108 22.77 6.71 1.69
N GLY A 109 21.92 6.90 2.71
CA GLY A 109 21.31 8.19 3.09
C GLY A 109 20.16 8.66 2.22
N LYS A 110 19.73 7.90 1.21
CA LYS A 110 18.68 8.28 0.25
C LYS A 110 17.56 7.28 0.19
N LEU A 111 16.37 7.77 -0.14
CA LEU A 111 15.21 6.94 -0.41
C LEU A 111 15.44 6.11 -1.68
N VAL A 112 15.35 4.79 -1.53
CA VAL A 112 15.51 3.84 -2.64
C VAL A 112 14.22 3.13 -3.00
N ALA A 113 13.27 3.01 -2.08
CA ALA A 113 11.96 2.45 -2.37
C ALA A 113 10.87 2.90 -1.41
N VAL A 114 9.64 2.89 -1.92
CA VAL A 114 8.41 3.03 -1.15
C VAL A 114 7.46 1.92 -1.57
N GLU A 115 6.97 1.16 -0.60
CA GLU A 115 5.93 0.15 -0.80
C GLU A 115 4.68 0.55 -0.02
N LYS A 116 3.53 0.44 -0.66
CA LYS A 116 2.23 0.63 -0.04
C LYS A 116 1.46 -0.67 -0.17
N ILE A 117 0.97 -1.18 0.93
CA ILE A 117 0.17 -2.40 0.99
C ILE A 117 -1.20 -2.05 1.55
N PHE A 118 -2.23 -2.44 0.84
CA PHE A 118 -3.60 -2.33 1.31
C PHE A 118 -4.24 -3.71 1.35
N PHE A 119 -4.69 -4.09 2.51
CA PHE A 119 -5.20 -5.42 2.80
C PHE A 119 -6.66 -5.34 3.23
N VAL A 120 -7.54 -6.12 2.58
CA VAL A 120 -8.96 -6.23 2.90
C VAL A 120 -9.28 -7.68 3.25
N PRO A 121 -9.53 -7.99 4.54
CA PRO A 121 -9.86 -9.35 4.96
C PRO A 121 -11.17 -9.82 4.33
N LYS A 122 -11.21 -11.10 3.95
CA LYS A 122 -12.40 -11.82 3.51
C LYS A 122 -12.76 -12.92 4.52
N ALA A 123 -13.91 -13.55 4.34
CA ALA A 123 -14.30 -14.72 5.16
C ALA A 123 -13.27 -15.86 5.04
N VAL A 124 -12.68 -16.01 3.85
CA VAL A 124 -11.55 -16.91 3.59
C VAL A 124 -10.49 -16.14 2.83
N GLY A 125 -9.31 -15.96 3.45
CA GLY A 125 -8.20 -15.20 2.88
C GLY A 125 -8.40 -13.68 2.93
N ALA A 126 -7.77 -12.98 1.99
CA ALA A 126 -7.82 -11.52 1.87
C ALA A 126 -7.55 -11.06 0.44
N ASP A 127 -8.05 -9.88 0.07
CA ASP A 127 -7.53 -9.13 -1.07
C ASP A 127 -6.36 -8.28 -0.58
N VAL A 128 -5.22 -8.42 -1.21
CA VAL A 128 -4.02 -7.64 -0.90
C VAL A 128 -3.63 -6.87 -2.15
N TYR A 129 -3.51 -5.56 -2.03
CA TYR A 129 -3.10 -4.67 -3.11
C TYR A 129 -1.74 -4.10 -2.73
N VAL A 130 -0.74 -4.30 -3.58
CA VAL A 130 0.63 -3.83 -3.35
C VAL A 130 1.03 -2.88 -4.48
N ALA A 131 1.63 -1.76 -4.12
CA ALA A 131 2.24 -0.85 -5.08
C ALA A 131 3.61 -0.41 -4.58
N THR A 132 4.64 -0.66 -5.39
CA THR A 132 6.04 -0.39 -5.05
C THR A 132 6.67 0.52 -6.10
N VAL A 133 7.37 1.55 -5.64
CA VAL A 133 8.27 2.38 -6.47
C VAL A 133 9.69 2.15 -6.00
N VAL A 134 10.59 1.88 -6.93
CA VAL A 134 12.03 1.67 -6.66
C VAL A 134 12.88 2.65 -7.45
N SER A 135 14.00 3.07 -6.89
CA SER A 135 14.94 3.98 -7.55
C SER A 135 15.84 3.27 -8.55
N ASP A 136 16.19 2.00 -8.26
CA ASP A 136 17.06 1.16 -9.06
C ASP A 136 16.40 -0.20 -9.30
N PRO A 137 16.38 -0.72 -10.54
CA PRO A 137 15.78 -2.01 -10.88
C PRO A 137 16.58 -3.19 -10.28
N ASP A 138 17.89 -3.01 -10.08
CA ASP A 138 18.74 -4.04 -9.49
C ASP A 138 18.55 -4.12 -7.96
N GLU A 139 17.90 -3.13 -7.36
CA GLU A 139 17.51 -3.18 -5.96
C GLU A 139 16.31 -4.12 -5.80
N ARG A 140 16.63 -5.38 -5.54
CA ARG A 140 15.65 -6.45 -5.34
C ARG A 140 14.90 -6.27 -4.03
N ILE A 141 13.97 -5.34 -4.01
CA ILE A 141 12.97 -5.21 -2.94
C ILE A 141 11.84 -6.21 -3.19
N SER A 142 11.67 -6.63 -4.44
CA SER A 142 10.75 -7.70 -4.82
C SER A 142 11.17 -9.03 -4.20
N ARG A 143 10.31 -9.60 -3.36
CA ARG A 143 10.44 -10.93 -2.76
C ARG A 143 10.47 -12.08 -3.76
N ASN A 144 10.47 -11.80 -5.07
CA ASN A 144 10.41 -12.83 -6.11
C ASN A 144 11.49 -12.61 -7.18
N PRO A 145 12.59 -13.42 -7.16
CA PRO A 145 13.73 -13.28 -8.06
C PRO A 145 13.49 -13.74 -9.51
N SER A 146 12.29 -14.22 -9.85
CA SER A 146 12.03 -14.88 -11.14
C SER A 146 11.43 -13.98 -12.22
N TYR A 147 11.43 -12.65 -12.06
CA TYR A 147 10.91 -11.73 -13.07
C TYR A 147 11.92 -11.40 -14.16
N LYS A 148 11.69 -11.93 -15.36
CA LYS A 148 12.23 -11.33 -16.58
C LYS A 148 11.32 -10.18 -16.98
N LEU A 149 11.80 -8.95 -16.76
CA LEU A 149 11.15 -7.74 -17.23
C LEU A 149 11.18 -7.68 -18.74
N HIS A 150 10.03 -7.40 -19.31
CA HIS A 150 10.00 -6.92 -20.69
C HIS A 150 10.49 -5.46 -20.69
N PRO A 151 11.52 -5.08 -21.48
CA PRO A 151 12.11 -3.75 -21.44
C PRO A 151 11.15 -2.60 -21.80
N ALA A 152 9.99 -2.92 -22.36
CA ALA A 152 8.95 -1.95 -22.70
C ALA A 152 7.96 -1.65 -21.56
N PHE A 153 7.98 -2.40 -20.46
CA PHE A 153 7.08 -2.14 -19.33
C PHE A 153 7.62 -1.03 -18.42
N ILE A 154 6.81 -0.04 -18.15
CA ILE A 154 7.00 0.97 -17.11
C ILE A 154 6.51 0.43 -15.78
N THR A 155 5.41 -0.35 -15.82
CA THR A 155 4.83 -1.01 -14.66
C THR A 155 4.87 -2.52 -14.85
N ASN A 156 5.21 -3.25 -13.80
CA ASN A 156 4.97 -4.68 -13.75
C ASN A 156 3.69 -4.92 -12.95
N TYR A 157 2.69 -5.51 -13.60
CA TYR A 157 1.46 -5.97 -12.95
C TYR A 157 1.50 -7.49 -12.84
N ARG A 158 1.31 -7.98 -11.63
CA ARG A 158 1.15 -9.40 -11.36
C ARG A 158 -0.17 -9.67 -10.69
N GLU A 159 -0.95 -10.57 -11.28
CA GLU A 159 -2.07 -11.19 -10.63
C GLU A 159 -1.66 -12.61 -10.21
N GLY A 160 -1.41 -12.81 -8.92
CA GLY A 160 -1.01 -14.09 -8.38
C GLY A 160 -1.67 -14.34 -7.04
N ARG A 161 -2.41 -15.46 -6.90
CA ARG A 161 -3.11 -15.87 -5.67
C ARG A 161 -4.01 -14.78 -5.05
N GLY A 162 -4.64 -13.94 -5.88
CA GLY A 162 -5.52 -12.86 -5.43
C GLY A 162 -4.82 -11.60 -4.90
N THR A 163 -3.53 -11.47 -5.19
CA THR A 163 -2.74 -10.29 -4.78
C THR A 163 -2.25 -9.55 -6.00
N PRO A 164 -2.95 -8.51 -6.48
CA PRO A 164 -2.41 -7.62 -7.50
C PRO A 164 -1.23 -6.81 -6.94
N GLU A 165 -0.09 -6.91 -7.60
CA GLU A 165 1.13 -6.20 -7.27
C GLU A 165 1.56 -5.34 -8.46
N PHE A 166 1.78 -4.04 -8.20
CA PHE A 166 2.37 -3.10 -9.15
C PHE A 166 3.77 -2.72 -8.70
N THR A 167 4.74 -2.84 -9.58
CA THR A 167 6.10 -2.35 -9.36
C THR A 167 6.48 -1.42 -10.50
N TYR A 168 6.92 -0.20 -10.17
CA TYR A 168 7.48 0.75 -11.10
C TYR A 168 8.99 0.58 -11.17
N TRP A 169 9.49 0.29 -12.38
CA TRP A 169 10.89 -0.04 -12.62
C TRP A 169 11.69 1.14 -13.20
N SER A 170 12.99 0.95 -13.31
CA SER A 170 13.94 1.96 -13.82
C SER A 170 13.72 2.38 -15.26
N ASN A 171 13.06 1.56 -16.07
CA ASN A 171 12.69 1.91 -17.44
C ASN A 171 11.66 3.06 -17.48
N ALA A 172 10.92 3.25 -16.39
CA ALA A 172 10.11 4.42 -16.21
C ALA A 172 11.00 5.66 -16.10
N SER A 173 10.62 6.74 -16.76
CA SER A 173 11.28 8.04 -16.60
C SER A 173 11.20 8.51 -15.14
N SER A 174 12.06 9.44 -14.75
CA SER A 174 12.01 10.02 -13.40
C SER A 174 10.66 10.69 -13.09
N ALA A 175 9.94 11.14 -14.10
CA ALA A 175 8.60 11.71 -13.97
C ALA A 175 7.54 10.63 -13.70
N GLU A 176 7.71 9.44 -14.24
CA GLU A 176 6.80 8.30 -14.07
C GLU A 176 7.08 7.55 -12.77
N ARG A 177 8.36 7.47 -12.34
CA ARG A 177 8.77 6.85 -11.09
C ARG A 177 8.59 7.79 -9.90
N THR A 178 7.40 8.31 -9.74
CA THR A 178 7.07 9.16 -8.59
C THR A 178 6.21 8.36 -7.61
N VAL A 179 6.38 8.61 -6.32
CA VAL A 179 5.56 7.93 -5.31
C VAL A 179 4.06 8.18 -5.52
N PRO A 180 3.62 9.39 -5.98
CA PRO A 180 2.23 9.63 -6.35
C PRO A 180 1.67 8.73 -7.46
N SER A 181 2.51 8.14 -8.33
CA SER A 181 2.04 7.17 -9.33
C SER A 181 1.42 5.91 -8.71
N THR A 182 1.77 5.62 -7.46
CA THR A 182 1.20 4.54 -6.64
C THR A 182 0.13 5.03 -5.66
N ARG A 183 -0.47 6.21 -5.92
CA ARG A 183 -1.51 6.77 -5.05
C ARG A 183 -2.69 5.82 -4.92
N MET A 184 -3.07 5.58 -3.66
CA MET A 184 -4.21 4.72 -3.34
C MET A 184 -5.49 5.54 -3.20
N ASN A 185 -6.56 5.04 -3.79
CA ASN A 185 -7.92 5.53 -3.55
C ASN A 185 -8.62 4.56 -2.58
N LEU A 186 -8.84 4.99 -1.37
CA LEU A 186 -9.45 4.19 -0.32
C LEU A 186 -10.97 4.45 -0.15
N ASP A 187 -11.58 5.29 -0.99
CA ASP A 187 -13.00 5.66 -0.90
C ASP A 187 -13.93 4.44 -0.95
N CYS A 188 -13.55 3.41 -1.70
CA CYS A 188 -14.33 2.18 -1.80
C CYS A 188 -14.53 1.48 -0.45
N VAL A 189 -13.63 1.68 0.53
CA VAL A 189 -13.76 1.11 1.89
C VAL A 189 -14.97 1.68 2.63
N ALA A 190 -15.33 2.94 2.34
CA ALA A 190 -16.47 3.61 2.96
C ALA A 190 -17.81 3.25 2.32
N THR A 191 -17.83 2.53 1.18
CA THR A 191 -19.05 2.13 0.49
C THR A 191 -19.59 0.79 0.99
N LEU A 192 -20.91 0.56 0.85
CA LEU A 192 -21.52 -0.74 1.18
C LEU A 192 -20.93 -1.89 0.38
N ALA A 193 -20.55 -1.62 -0.87
CA ALA A 193 -20.00 -2.62 -1.78
C ALA A 193 -18.56 -3.01 -1.46
N GLY A 194 -17.82 -2.15 -0.74
CA GLY A 194 -16.39 -2.31 -0.51
C GLY A 194 -15.55 -2.16 -1.79
N CYS A 195 -14.26 -2.44 -1.67
CA CYS A 195 -13.34 -2.44 -2.80
C CYS A 195 -13.46 -3.76 -3.58
N LYS A 196 -13.65 -3.67 -4.90
CA LYS A 196 -13.91 -4.82 -5.76
C LYS A 196 -12.81 -5.10 -6.79
N SER A 197 -11.97 -4.10 -7.07
CA SER A 197 -10.96 -4.23 -8.11
C SER A 197 -9.72 -3.40 -7.79
N VAL A 198 -8.61 -3.79 -8.39
CA VAL A 198 -7.36 -3.03 -8.32
C VAL A 198 -7.50 -1.64 -8.93
N ALA A 199 -8.29 -1.50 -9.98
CA ALA A 199 -8.56 -0.21 -10.62
C ALA A 199 -9.22 0.82 -9.68
N GLN A 200 -9.99 0.36 -8.69
CA GLN A 200 -10.57 1.24 -7.68
C GLN A 200 -9.55 1.72 -6.65
N ILE A 201 -8.60 0.85 -6.26
CA ILE A 201 -7.62 1.12 -5.21
C ILE A 201 -6.37 1.82 -5.76
N LEU A 202 -5.92 1.42 -6.94
CA LEU A 202 -4.71 1.92 -7.60
C LEU A 202 -5.02 2.45 -9.00
N PRO A 203 -5.89 3.47 -9.14
CA PRO A 203 -6.39 3.90 -10.46
C PRO A 203 -5.28 4.40 -11.39
N ALA A 204 -4.29 5.12 -10.87
CA ALA A 204 -3.18 5.64 -11.66
C ALA A 204 -2.28 4.49 -12.17
N ALA A 205 -1.88 3.59 -11.27
CA ALA A 205 -1.06 2.43 -11.62
C ALA A 205 -1.78 1.50 -12.61
N TRP A 206 -3.08 1.28 -12.42
CA TRP A 206 -3.88 0.49 -13.35
C TRP A 206 -3.98 1.12 -14.74
N GLY A 207 -4.24 2.43 -14.81
CA GLY A 207 -4.25 3.17 -16.09
C GLY A 207 -2.92 3.10 -16.83
N GLN A 208 -1.80 3.23 -16.12
CA GLN A 208 -0.47 3.09 -16.69
C GLN A 208 -0.23 1.66 -17.23
N HIS A 209 -0.63 0.64 -16.47
CA HIS A 209 -0.51 -0.75 -16.91
C HIS A 209 -1.31 -1.02 -18.20
N GLN A 210 -2.52 -0.51 -18.30
CA GLN A 210 -3.33 -0.64 -19.52
C GLN A 210 -2.67 0.06 -20.71
N ALA A 211 -2.08 1.25 -20.51
CA ALA A 211 -1.34 1.94 -21.56
C ALA A 211 -0.11 1.16 -22.01
N ASP A 212 0.64 0.55 -21.08
CA ASP A 212 1.79 -0.29 -21.38
C ASP A 212 1.37 -1.53 -22.19
N ALA A 213 0.30 -2.21 -21.81
CA ALA A 213 -0.21 -3.38 -22.51
C ALA A 213 -0.61 -3.06 -23.96
N SER A 214 -1.32 -1.93 -24.17
CA SER A 214 -1.72 -1.46 -25.51
C SER A 214 -0.51 -1.10 -26.38
N ARG A 215 0.53 -0.51 -25.79
CA ARG A 215 1.77 -0.18 -26.50
C ARG A 215 2.51 -1.43 -26.95
N ILE A 216 2.59 -2.45 -26.12
CA ILE A 216 3.26 -3.71 -26.45
C ILE A 216 2.54 -4.43 -27.57
N GLU A 217 1.21 -4.54 -27.48
CA GLU A 217 0.41 -5.12 -28.56
C GLU A 217 0.61 -4.42 -29.91
N SER A 218 0.88 -3.12 -29.90
CA SER A 218 1.18 -2.33 -31.11
C SER A 218 2.58 -2.58 -31.68
N LEU A 219 3.54 -3.01 -30.85
CA LEU A 219 4.93 -3.31 -31.28
C LEU A 219 5.09 -4.73 -31.79
N GLU A 220 4.18 -5.63 -31.45
CA GLU A 220 4.20 -7.05 -31.87
C GLU A 220 3.44 -7.28 -33.20
N LYS A 221 2.74 -6.26 -33.73
CA LYS A 221 2.07 -6.24 -35.04
C LYS A 221 2.95 -5.61 -36.10
#